data_e7d036b07c6c19952c4d5ef65eb6b7c6
#
_entry.id   e7d036b07c6c19952c4d5ef65eb6b7c6
#
_cell.length_a   1.000
_cell.length_b   1.000
_cell.length_c   1.000
_cell.angle_alpha   90.00
_cell.angle_beta   90.00
_cell.angle_gamma   90.00
#
_symmetry.space_group_name_H-M   'P 1'
#
loop_
_entity.id
_entity.type
_entity.pdbx_description
1 polymer ?
#
loop_
_entity_poly.entity_id
_entity_poly.type
_entity_poly.pdbx_seq_one_letter_code
_entity_poly.pdbx_strand_id
1 'polypeptide(L)'
;MNGRKAWMAGLVGCLLFLSGCTREGNGEVAARISLEYSTHRQLTEMRVQGRDTTEPNLYYPRVKQLSDGSLLLCFMNDHFGWDIYVSRSEDGGLSWSDAQLLLEKYSTTSTVGEDLMVYANPDFIELNDGRILLAYQWRYKKGYNDLAHTNENCGVGIMTSSDGGRSWSKARSVYRGRCWEPAMLQLPSGEIQMYITSSQNVVNGLSCPRTVVIRSFDGGETWQGKSECGIGDNEIISYTKDDRFGYDGMPTAVLLQDGSIVMSIEVWSGKYVVDQTPMIVRTSAEENWHLDTARLLRHGGPAYPQKKQANKDLIGYGPYLSRLPSGETLLLSNGLYQGR
;
A
#
# COMPACT_ATOMS: atom_id res chain seq x y z
N MET A 1 -1.76 37.16 6.57
CA MET A 1 -2.33 36.52 7.76
C MET A 1 -3.68 35.92 7.37
N ASN A 2 -3.75 34.68 7.00
CA ASN A 2 -5.01 33.93 6.85
C ASN A 2 -4.71 32.49 7.22
N GLY A 3 -5.26 32.07 8.36
CA GLY A 3 -5.06 30.77 8.95
C GLY A 3 -5.68 29.65 8.11
N ARG A 4 -4.89 28.74 7.63
CA ARG A 4 -5.35 27.46 7.11
C ARG A 4 -5.68 26.57 8.31
N LYS A 5 -6.98 26.34 8.52
CA LYS A 5 -7.45 25.32 9.45
C LYS A 5 -7.01 23.96 8.92
N ALA A 6 -6.14 23.29 9.67
CA ALA A 6 -5.82 21.89 9.44
C ALA A 6 -7.10 21.06 9.70
N TRP A 7 -7.59 20.39 8.69
CA TRP A 7 -8.63 19.38 8.83
C TRP A 7 -7.94 18.09 9.28
N MET A 8 -8.13 17.71 10.53
CA MET A 8 -7.83 16.35 10.98
C MET A 8 -8.86 15.41 10.33
N ALA A 9 -8.43 14.70 9.31
CA ALA A 9 -9.18 13.56 8.78
C ALA A 9 -8.90 12.36 9.68
N GLY A 10 -9.78 12.09 10.63
CA GLY A 10 -9.79 10.82 11.35
C GLY A 10 -10.10 9.70 10.34
N LEU A 11 -9.20 8.73 10.18
CA LEU A 11 -9.44 7.54 9.40
C LEU A 11 -10.50 6.70 10.09
N VAL A 12 -11.68 6.59 9.49
CA VAL A 12 -12.74 5.68 9.90
C VAL A 12 -12.40 4.30 9.33
N GLY A 13 -11.83 3.42 10.13
CA GLY A 13 -11.70 2.00 9.79
C GLY A 13 -13.09 1.34 9.86
N CYS A 14 -13.68 0.98 8.72
CA CYS A 14 -14.87 0.14 8.68
C CYS A 14 -14.46 -1.34 8.69
N LEU A 15 -14.81 -2.07 9.75
CA LEU A 15 -14.80 -3.53 9.76
C LEU A 15 -16.13 -4.02 9.15
N LEU A 16 -16.04 -4.81 8.09
CA LEU A 16 -17.17 -5.45 7.43
C LEU A 16 -17.39 -6.85 8.00
N PHE A 17 -18.52 -7.08 8.66
CA PHE A 17 -19.02 -8.43 8.93
C PHE A 17 -19.98 -8.84 7.83
N LEU A 18 -19.68 -9.94 7.16
CA LEU A 18 -20.54 -10.53 6.14
C LEU A 18 -21.33 -11.70 6.73
N SER A 19 -22.64 -11.56 6.82
CA SER A 19 -23.52 -12.71 6.98
C SER A 19 -23.74 -13.35 5.62
N GLY A 20 -23.42 -14.67 5.52
CA GLY A 20 -23.49 -15.41 4.27
C GLY A 20 -24.91 -15.41 3.66
N CYS A 21 -25.00 -15.10 2.39
CA CYS A 21 -26.21 -15.34 1.59
C CYS A 21 -26.21 -16.75 1.03
N THR A 22 -27.20 -17.54 1.35
CA THR A 22 -27.53 -18.79 0.68
C THR A 22 -28.13 -18.51 -0.72
N ARG A 23 -27.62 -19.21 -1.70
CA ARG A 23 -28.03 -19.10 -3.10
C ARG A 23 -29.30 -19.91 -3.33
N GLU A 24 -30.43 -19.28 -3.62
CA GLU A 24 -31.60 -19.93 -4.21
C GLU A 24 -32.01 -19.20 -5.49
N GLY A 25 -32.08 -19.97 -6.59
CA GLY A 25 -32.88 -19.69 -7.78
C GLY A 25 -32.29 -18.73 -8.83
N ASN A 26 -32.43 -19.13 -10.09
CA ASN A 26 -32.05 -18.42 -11.32
C ASN A 26 -32.63 -16.99 -11.44
N GLY A 27 -31.90 -16.05 -10.93
CA GLY A 27 -32.07 -14.62 -11.13
C GLY A 27 -30.80 -13.95 -10.62
N GLU A 28 -30.19 -13.05 -11.40
CA GLU A 28 -29.09 -12.21 -10.93
C GLU A 28 -29.57 -11.36 -9.75
N VAL A 29 -29.48 -11.91 -8.56
CA VAL A 29 -29.57 -11.12 -7.34
C VAL A 29 -28.22 -10.46 -7.18
N ALA A 30 -28.08 -9.20 -7.54
CA ALA A 30 -26.96 -8.39 -7.18
C ALA A 30 -26.75 -8.54 -5.66
N ALA A 31 -25.63 -9.13 -5.25
CA ALA A 31 -25.31 -9.24 -3.84
C ALA A 31 -25.33 -7.84 -3.23
N ARG A 32 -26.23 -7.61 -2.28
CA ARG A 32 -26.26 -6.33 -1.57
C ARG A 32 -25.24 -6.40 -0.46
N ILE A 33 -24.16 -5.66 -0.60
CA ILE A 33 -23.23 -5.39 0.49
C ILE A 33 -23.89 -4.37 1.40
N SER A 34 -24.09 -4.72 2.65
CA SER A 34 -24.55 -3.80 3.68
C SER A 34 -23.42 -3.49 4.66
N LEU A 35 -23.32 -2.22 5.04
CA LEU A 35 -22.42 -1.78 6.11
C LEU A 35 -23.18 -1.82 7.43
N GLU A 36 -22.68 -2.59 8.38
CA GLU A 36 -23.25 -2.66 9.73
C GLU A 36 -22.63 -1.57 10.61
N TYR A 37 -23.26 -0.42 10.64
CA TYR A 37 -22.76 0.74 11.40
C TYR A 37 -22.88 0.57 12.93
N SER A 38 -23.73 -0.32 13.42
CA SER A 38 -23.89 -0.56 14.85
C SER A 38 -22.62 -1.19 15.47
N THR A 39 -21.79 -1.82 14.66
CA THR A 39 -20.52 -2.43 15.07
C THR A 39 -19.30 -1.52 14.87
N HIS A 40 -19.51 -0.30 14.35
CA HIS A 40 -18.43 0.66 14.13
C HIS A 40 -17.67 0.94 15.44
N ARG A 41 -16.35 0.79 15.37
CA ARG A 41 -15.42 1.12 16.45
C ARG A 41 -14.33 2.03 15.90
N GLN A 42 -14.04 3.09 16.60
CA GLN A 42 -12.94 3.98 16.27
C GLN A 42 -11.76 3.67 17.19
N LEU A 43 -10.64 3.24 16.61
CA LEU A 43 -9.37 3.15 17.31
C LEU A 43 -8.69 4.52 17.26
N THR A 44 -8.63 5.18 18.41
CA THR A 44 -8.02 6.53 18.52
C THR A 44 -6.63 6.49 19.13
N GLU A 45 -6.35 5.46 19.92
CA GLU A 45 -5.08 5.27 20.60
C GLU A 45 -4.87 3.78 20.91
N MET A 46 -3.63 3.37 21.13
CA MET A 46 -3.28 2.02 21.56
C MET A 46 -2.18 2.07 22.62
N ARG A 47 -2.31 1.24 23.67
CA ARG A 47 -1.21 1.04 24.62
C ARG A 47 -0.02 0.40 23.92
N VAL A 48 1.19 0.79 24.30
CA VAL A 48 2.42 0.21 23.73
C VAL A 48 2.94 -0.89 24.65
N GLN A 49 3.15 -2.07 24.08
CA GLN A 49 3.60 -3.25 24.82
C GLN A 49 4.93 -2.97 25.53
N GLY A 50 4.97 -3.26 26.84
CA GLY A 50 6.17 -3.09 27.66
C GLY A 50 6.56 -1.65 27.96
N ARG A 51 5.70 -0.67 27.64
CA ARG A 51 5.89 0.76 27.96
C ARG A 51 4.67 1.29 28.70
N ASP A 52 4.89 2.25 29.59
CA ASP A 52 3.79 2.97 30.27
C ASP A 52 3.35 4.18 29.43
N THR A 53 3.05 3.92 28.16
CA THR A 53 2.64 4.93 27.18
C THR A 53 1.54 4.40 26.26
N THR A 54 0.73 5.32 25.76
CA THR A 54 -0.19 5.07 24.65
C THR A 54 0.33 5.76 23.40
N GLU A 55 0.08 5.15 22.23
CA GLU A 55 0.31 5.78 20.95
C GLU A 55 -1.01 6.41 20.49
N PRO A 56 -1.12 7.75 20.46
CA PRO A 56 -2.36 8.44 20.11
C PRO A 56 -2.59 8.57 18.60
N ASN A 57 -1.62 8.18 17.79
CA ASN A 57 -1.65 8.37 16.34
C ASN A 57 -1.53 7.05 15.61
N LEU A 58 -2.58 6.65 14.94
CA LEU A 58 -2.62 5.44 14.12
C LEU A 58 -2.76 5.84 12.64
N TYR A 59 -1.63 6.17 12.02
CA TYR A 59 -1.59 6.56 10.61
C TYR A 59 -1.34 5.36 9.70
N TYR A 60 -1.85 5.41 8.50
CA TYR A 60 -1.66 4.41 7.44
C TYR A 60 -1.97 2.98 7.92
N PRO A 61 -3.13 2.74 8.56
CA PRO A 61 -3.46 1.43 9.08
C PRO A 61 -3.71 0.42 7.95
N ARG A 62 -3.24 -0.81 8.17
CA ARG A 62 -3.57 -1.98 7.35
C ARG A 62 -4.07 -3.08 8.27
N VAL A 63 -5.29 -3.53 8.02
CA VAL A 63 -5.92 -4.64 8.76
C VAL A 63 -6.21 -5.77 7.79
N LYS A 64 -5.77 -6.97 8.12
CA LYS A 64 -6.10 -8.18 7.36
C LYS A 64 -6.47 -9.32 8.30
N GLN A 65 -7.42 -10.15 7.88
CA GLN A 65 -7.72 -11.39 8.57
C GLN A 65 -6.68 -12.44 8.19
N LEU A 66 -6.15 -13.13 9.17
CA LEU A 66 -5.23 -14.25 9.01
C LEU A 66 -6.01 -15.56 8.85
N SER A 67 -5.34 -16.59 8.37
CA SER A 67 -5.94 -17.91 8.14
C SER A 67 -6.49 -18.57 9.42
N ASP A 68 -5.99 -18.19 10.60
CA ASP A 68 -6.49 -18.64 11.90
C ASP A 68 -7.74 -17.88 12.38
N GLY A 69 -8.25 -16.94 11.58
CA GLY A 69 -9.43 -16.13 11.85
C GLY A 69 -9.16 -14.84 12.64
N SER A 70 -7.99 -14.68 13.22
CA SER A 70 -7.61 -13.45 13.92
C SER A 70 -7.38 -12.29 12.95
N LEU A 71 -7.35 -11.08 13.47
CA LEU A 71 -6.99 -9.89 12.70
C LEU A 71 -5.60 -9.40 13.12
N LEU A 72 -4.80 -9.03 12.12
CA LEU A 72 -3.54 -8.32 12.34
C LEU A 72 -3.68 -6.90 11.80
N LEU A 73 -3.25 -5.93 12.60
CA LEU A 73 -3.17 -4.51 12.26
C LEU A 73 -1.69 -4.11 12.24
N CYS A 74 -1.25 -3.41 11.20
CA CYS A 74 -0.02 -2.63 11.25
C CYS A 74 -0.31 -1.15 10.99
N PHE A 75 0.48 -0.27 11.59
CA PHE A 75 0.32 1.18 11.44
C PHE A 75 1.64 1.91 11.73
N MET A 76 1.68 3.19 11.39
CA MET A 76 2.74 4.12 11.75
C MET A 76 2.19 5.25 12.62
N ASN A 77 3.02 5.93 13.41
CA ASN A 77 2.60 6.91 14.40
C ASN A 77 2.80 8.39 13.99
N ASP A 78 3.15 8.65 12.75
CA ASP A 78 3.24 10.00 12.20
C ASP A 78 2.82 9.99 10.73
N HIS A 79 2.20 11.07 10.25
CA HIS A 79 1.70 11.18 8.87
C HIS A 79 2.80 10.96 7.81
N PHE A 80 4.02 11.36 8.10
CA PHE A 80 5.17 11.16 7.23
C PHE A 80 6.04 9.95 7.62
N GLY A 81 5.60 9.15 8.60
CA GLY A 81 6.29 7.98 9.12
C GLY A 81 7.36 8.31 10.15
N TRP A 82 7.37 7.52 11.23
CA TRP A 82 8.37 7.51 12.28
C TRP A 82 8.66 6.08 12.73
N ASP A 83 7.70 5.48 13.41
CA ASP A 83 7.81 4.16 14.01
C ASP A 83 6.73 3.26 13.41
N ILE A 84 6.97 1.95 13.38
CA ILE A 84 5.99 0.96 12.91
C ILE A 84 5.61 0.05 14.06
N TYR A 85 4.30 -0.16 14.17
CA TYR A 85 3.67 -0.98 15.18
C TYR A 85 2.79 -2.05 14.54
N VAL A 86 2.58 -3.13 15.29
CA VAL A 86 1.54 -4.13 15.01
C VAL A 86 0.70 -4.40 16.24
N SER A 87 -0.54 -4.78 16.04
CA SER A 87 -1.47 -5.23 17.08
C SER A 87 -2.36 -6.33 16.53
N ARG A 88 -2.85 -7.20 17.39
CA ARG A 88 -3.64 -8.36 17.01
C ARG A 88 -4.99 -8.35 17.73
N SER A 89 -6.01 -8.81 17.05
CA SER A 89 -7.34 -9.07 17.62
C SER A 89 -7.73 -10.52 17.41
N GLU A 90 -8.22 -11.16 18.48
CA GLU A 90 -8.68 -12.56 18.47
C GLU A 90 -10.23 -12.65 18.46
N ASP A 91 -10.92 -11.51 18.46
CA ASP A 91 -12.37 -11.40 18.63
C ASP A 91 -13.05 -10.60 17.52
N GLY A 92 -12.46 -10.61 16.33
CA GLY A 92 -13.02 -9.92 15.16
C GLY A 92 -12.92 -8.39 15.24
N GLY A 93 -11.95 -7.85 15.98
CA GLY A 93 -11.70 -6.42 16.11
C GLY A 93 -12.46 -5.73 17.24
N LEU A 94 -13.13 -6.49 18.11
CA LEU A 94 -13.81 -5.92 19.29
C LEU A 94 -12.80 -5.44 20.31
N SER A 95 -11.69 -6.18 20.49
CA SER A 95 -10.54 -5.78 21.28
C SER A 95 -9.22 -6.02 20.55
N TRP A 96 -8.18 -5.31 20.96
CA TRP A 96 -6.85 -5.37 20.36
C TRP A 96 -5.80 -5.52 21.45
N SER A 97 -4.76 -6.30 21.17
CA SER A 97 -3.58 -6.38 22.04
C SER A 97 -2.89 -5.03 22.16
N ASP A 98 -2.07 -4.84 23.19
CA ASP A 98 -1.14 -3.74 23.24
C ASP A 98 -0.28 -3.73 21.96
N ALA A 99 -0.01 -2.55 21.42
CA ALA A 99 0.76 -2.40 20.19
C ALA A 99 2.23 -2.78 20.40
N GLN A 100 2.72 -3.73 19.63
CA GLN A 100 4.12 -4.10 19.59
C GLN A 100 4.87 -3.11 18.69
N LEU A 101 5.88 -2.43 19.22
CA LEU A 101 6.79 -1.60 18.43
C LEU A 101 7.76 -2.50 17.66
N LEU A 102 7.67 -2.50 16.32
CA LEU A 102 8.54 -3.29 15.46
C LEU A 102 9.80 -2.53 15.04
N LEU A 103 9.62 -1.29 14.64
CA LEU A 103 10.69 -0.44 14.12
C LEU A 103 10.60 0.93 14.79
N GLU A 104 11.65 1.30 15.49
CA GLU A 104 11.76 2.59 16.18
C GLU A 104 12.73 3.49 15.42
N LYS A 105 12.32 4.74 15.18
CA LYS A 105 13.21 5.77 14.63
C LYS A 105 14.45 5.96 15.50
N TYR A 106 15.55 6.32 14.89
CA TYR A 106 16.78 6.59 15.63
C TYR A 106 17.66 7.63 14.94
N SER A 107 18.44 8.35 15.75
CA SER A 107 19.41 9.32 15.24
C SER A 107 20.60 8.59 14.60
N THR A 108 21.05 9.10 13.46
CA THR A 108 22.09 8.49 12.64
C THR A 108 22.76 9.53 11.73
N THR A 109 23.53 9.06 10.76
CA THR A 109 24.15 9.91 9.73
C THR A 109 23.75 9.39 8.35
N SER A 110 23.37 10.31 7.47
CA SER A 110 23.09 10.05 6.05
C SER A 110 24.13 10.73 5.14
N THR A 111 23.90 10.71 3.85
CA THR A 111 24.74 11.41 2.86
C THR A 111 24.78 12.93 3.06
N VAL A 112 23.84 13.49 3.81
CA VAL A 112 23.76 14.93 4.12
C VAL A 112 24.18 15.29 5.55
N GLY A 113 24.81 14.36 6.28
CA GLY A 113 25.26 14.56 7.68
C GLY A 113 24.29 13.98 8.69
N GLU A 114 24.22 14.63 9.90
CA GLU A 114 23.32 14.16 10.97
C GLU A 114 21.87 14.11 10.51
N ASP A 115 21.23 12.98 10.75
CA ASP A 115 19.92 12.66 10.24
C ASP A 115 19.14 11.72 11.18
N LEU A 116 17.94 11.39 10.79
CA LEU A 116 17.06 10.49 11.50
C LEU A 116 16.60 9.37 10.55
N MET A 117 16.85 8.12 10.93
CA MET A 117 16.22 6.98 10.27
C MET A 117 14.75 6.93 10.69
N VAL A 118 13.84 6.85 9.72
CA VAL A 118 12.40 6.75 9.94
C VAL A 118 11.78 5.69 9.04
N TYR A 119 10.63 5.18 9.43
CA TYR A 119 9.92 4.09 8.79
C TYR A 119 8.49 4.53 8.46
N ALA A 120 7.94 4.07 7.34
CA ALA A 120 6.63 4.48 6.88
C ALA A 120 5.91 3.41 6.06
N ASN A 121 4.62 3.62 5.86
CA ASN A 121 3.76 2.89 4.94
C ASN A 121 3.85 1.36 5.07
N PRO A 122 3.63 0.79 6.27
CA PRO A 122 3.65 -0.67 6.40
C PRO A 122 2.49 -1.32 5.64
N ASP A 123 2.75 -2.45 5.02
CA ASP A 123 1.75 -3.40 4.53
C ASP A 123 2.23 -4.83 4.80
N PHE A 124 1.31 -5.79 4.88
CA PHE A 124 1.68 -7.18 5.10
C PHE A 124 0.78 -8.13 4.33
N ILE A 125 1.29 -9.34 4.08
CA ILE A 125 0.51 -10.48 3.60
C ILE A 125 0.82 -11.71 4.43
N GLU A 126 -0.16 -12.60 4.59
CA GLU A 126 0.07 -13.98 5.00
C GLU A 126 0.35 -14.79 3.74
N LEU A 127 1.47 -15.50 3.74
CA LEU A 127 1.90 -16.34 2.63
C LEU A 127 1.16 -17.68 2.65
N ASN A 128 1.17 -18.40 1.53
CA ASN A 128 0.55 -19.72 1.41
C ASN A 128 1.11 -20.77 2.40
N ASP A 129 2.32 -20.53 2.93
CA ASP A 129 2.95 -21.39 3.95
C ASP A 129 2.67 -20.96 5.40
N GLY A 130 1.81 -19.96 5.60
CA GLY A 130 1.40 -19.44 6.90
C GLY A 130 2.36 -18.40 7.51
N ARG A 131 3.49 -18.12 6.88
CA ARG A 131 4.35 -17.01 7.31
C ARG A 131 3.69 -15.67 6.95
N ILE A 132 3.95 -14.67 7.78
CA ILE A 132 3.56 -13.28 7.48
C ILE A 132 4.79 -12.53 6.99
N LEU A 133 4.66 -11.86 5.85
CA LEU A 133 5.65 -10.96 5.31
C LEU A 133 5.15 -9.53 5.47
N LEU A 134 5.87 -8.70 6.22
CA LEU A 134 5.59 -7.28 6.40
C LEU A 134 6.62 -6.48 5.62
N ALA A 135 6.15 -5.56 4.79
CA ALA A 135 6.98 -4.61 4.04
C ALA A 135 6.75 -3.19 4.57
N TYR A 136 7.78 -2.36 4.47
CA TYR A 136 7.73 -0.97 4.91
C TYR A 136 8.73 -0.14 4.13
N GLN A 137 8.46 1.15 3.99
CA GLN A 137 9.45 2.12 3.52
C GLN A 137 10.41 2.47 4.67
N TRP A 138 11.70 2.55 4.38
CA TRP A 138 12.70 3.15 5.25
C TRP A 138 13.37 4.34 4.56
N ARG A 139 13.70 5.39 5.29
CA ARG A 139 14.45 6.51 4.75
C ARG A 139 15.20 7.29 5.83
N TYR A 140 16.23 7.95 5.39
CA TYR A 140 16.81 9.06 6.15
C TYR A 140 15.96 10.31 5.93
N LYS A 141 15.49 10.94 6.97
CA LYS A 141 14.49 12.03 6.92
C LYS A 141 14.95 13.22 6.06
N LYS A 142 16.20 13.67 6.23
CA LYS A 142 16.80 14.74 5.43
C LYS A 142 17.36 14.20 4.10
N GLY A 143 18.07 13.06 4.15
CA GLY A 143 18.71 12.41 3.02
C GLY A 143 17.72 11.98 1.93
N TYR A 144 16.44 11.79 2.26
CA TYR A 144 15.39 11.52 1.28
C TYR A 144 15.32 12.56 0.15
N ASN A 145 15.73 13.81 0.42
CA ASN A 145 15.74 14.89 -0.55
C ASN A 145 17.06 15.02 -1.32
N ASP A 146 18.07 14.22 -0.98
CA ASP A 146 19.32 14.13 -1.73
C ASP A 146 19.14 13.23 -2.96
N LEU A 147 18.74 13.83 -4.07
CA LEU A 147 18.42 13.12 -5.31
C LEU A 147 19.63 12.44 -5.96
N ALA A 148 20.85 12.84 -5.61
CA ALA A 148 22.07 12.21 -6.11
C ALA A 148 22.36 10.85 -5.43
N HIS A 149 21.84 10.64 -4.22
CA HIS A 149 22.12 9.46 -3.39
C HIS A 149 20.85 8.75 -2.93
N THR A 150 19.84 8.66 -3.79
CA THR A 150 18.53 8.09 -3.44
C THR A 150 18.61 6.62 -3.02
N ASN A 151 19.50 5.83 -3.61
CA ASN A 151 19.70 4.41 -3.28
C ASN A 151 20.33 4.19 -1.90
N GLU A 152 21.03 5.19 -1.39
CA GLU A 152 21.65 5.16 -0.07
C GLU A 152 20.69 5.60 1.01
N ASN A 153 19.77 6.51 0.67
CA ASN A 153 18.96 7.25 1.62
C ASN A 153 17.52 6.76 1.75
N CYS A 154 17.06 5.85 0.89
CA CYS A 154 15.68 5.38 0.90
C CYS A 154 15.55 3.97 0.29
N GLY A 155 14.53 3.24 0.71
CA GLY A 155 14.22 1.94 0.15
C GLY A 155 13.02 1.27 0.81
N VAL A 156 12.82 0.00 0.47
CA VAL A 156 11.86 -0.87 1.11
C VAL A 156 12.58 -1.95 1.90
N GLY A 157 12.13 -2.15 3.12
CA GLY A 157 12.55 -3.24 3.98
C GLY A 157 11.43 -4.23 4.22
N ILE A 158 11.79 -5.43 4.66
CA ILE A 158 10.85 -6.47 5.07
C ILE A 158 11.23 -7.08 6.41
N MET A 159 10.23 -7.65 7.07
CA MET A 159 10.34 -8.54 8.22
C MET A 159 9.39 -9.72 8.03
N THR A 160 9.72 -10.87 8.61
CA THR A 160 8.89 -12.09 8.56
C THR A 160 8.49 -12.53 9.95
N SER A 161 7.30 -13.10 10.07
CA SER A 161 6.81 -13.78 11.27
C SER A 161 6.35 -15.19 10.89
N SER A 162 6.66 -16.17 11.75
CA SER A 162 6.22 -17.57 11.59
C SER A 162 5.20 -17.99 12.68
N ASP A 163 4.74 -17.06 13.50
CA ASP A 163 3.92 -17.30 14.67
C ASP A 163 2.67 -16.39 14.73
N GLY A 164 2.16 -16.01 13.57
CA GLY A 164 0.96 -15.19 13.44
C GLY A 164 1.18 -13.73 13.85
N GLY A 165 2.39 -13.20 13.67
CA GLY A 165 2.72 -11.81 13.98
C GLY A 165 3.09 -11.53 15.42
N ARG A 166 3.34 -12.56 16.23
CA ARG A 166 3.75 -12.42 17.65
C ARG A 166 5.22 -12.12 17.81
N SER A 167 6.05 -12.71 16.96
CA SER A 167 7.46 -12.36 16.87
C SER A 167 7.91 -12.14 15.41
N TRP A 168 8.99 -11.40 15.22
CA TRP A 168 9.43 -10.95 13.91
C TRP A 168 10.93 -11.13 13.73
N SER A 169 11.32 -11.47 12.52
CA SER A 169 12.74 -11.53 12.11
C SER A 169 13.41 -10.16 12.22
N LYS A 170 14.73 -10.14 12.09
CA LYS A 170 15.44 -8.88 11.85
C LYS A 170 14.98 -8.26 10.52
N ALA A 171 14.91 -6.94 10.52
CA ALA A 171 14.63 -6.14 9.33
C ALA A 171 15.74 -6.30 8.29
N ARG A 172 15.37 -6.41 7.00
CA ARG A 172 16.31 -6.41 5.89
C ARG A 172 15.79 -5.60 4.71
N SER A 173 16.68 -4.88 4.02
CA SER A 173 16.33 -4.09 2.84
C SER A 173 16.24 -4.99 1.61
N VAL A 174 15.18 -4.81 0.81
CA VAL A 174 14.94 -5.58 -0.43
C VAL A 174 14.87 -4.71 -1.67
N TYR A 175 14.68 -3.41 -1.51
CA TYR A 175 14.70 -2.43 -2.59
C TYR A 175 15.44 -1.18 -2.11
N ARG A 176 16.19 -0.56 -2.99
CA ARG A 176 16.89 0.71 -2.74
C ARG A 176 16.51 1.72 -3.80
N GLY A 177 16.21 2.92 -3.35
CA GLY A 177 15.80 4.01 -4.18
C GLY A 177 14.64 4.80 -3.57
N ARG A 178 14.45 6.00 -4.05
CA ARG A 178 13.40 6.91 -3.57
C ARG A 178 12.02 6.33 -3.88
N CYS A 179 11.30 5.95 -2.84
CA CYS A 179 10.04 5.24 -2.95
C CYS A 179 9.09 5.54 -1.80
N TRP A 180 7.83 5.05 -1.95
CA TRP A 180 6.76 5.04 -0.96
C TRP A 180 5.91 3.78 -1.11
N GLU A 181 5.13 3.46 -0.10
CA GLU A 181 3.90 2.68 -0.15
C GLU A 181 4.04 1.29 -0.77
N PRO A 182 4.91 0.42 -0.21
CA PRO A 182 4.93 -0.96 -0.64
C PRO A 182 3.58 -1.64 -0.34
N ALA A 183 3.08 -2.43 -1.31
CA ALA A 183 1.94 -3.31 -1.14
C ALA A 183 2.25 -4.65 -1.79
N MET A 184 1.71 -5.75 -1.25
CA MET A 184 2.10 -7.08 -1.69
C MET A 184 0.90 -7.95 -2.07
N LEU A 185 1.15 -8.86 -3.01
CA LEU A 185 0.24 -9.92 -3.42
C LEU A 185 1.04 -11.20 -3.67
N GLN A 186 0.58 -12.34 -3.14
CA GLN A 186 1.10 -13.64 -3.54
C GLN A 186 0.15 -14.30 -4.53
N LEU A 187 0.72 -14.82 -5.64
CA LEU A 187 -0.01 -15.58 -6.65
C LEU A 187 -0.09 -17.06 -6.27
N PRO A 188 -1.04 -17.84 -6.86
CA PRO A 188 -1.12 -19.28 -6.64
C PRO A 188 0.14 -20.04 -7.04
N SER A 189 0.95 -19.49 -7.94
CA SER A 189 2.26 -20.03 -8.32
C SER A 189 3.30 -19.99 -7.20
N GLY A 190 3.03 -19.22 -6.13
CA GLY A 190 4.00 -18.89 -5.07
C GLY A 190 4.76 -17.59 -5.32
N GLU A 191 4.69 -17.03 -6.53
CA GLU A 191 5.28 -15.73 -6.84
C GLU A 191 4.71 -14.65 -5.91
N ILE A 192 5.59 -13.87 -5.28
CA ILE A 192 5.22 -12.69 -4.51
C ILE A 192 5.54 -11.45 -5.35
N GLN A 193 4.55 -10.61 -5.56
CA GLN A 193 4.69 -9.31 -6.20
C GLN A 193 4.64 -8.23 -5.15
N MET A 194 5.62 -7.35 -5.15
CA MET A 194 5.62 -6.14 -4.34
C MET A 194 5.52 -4.93 -5.25
N TYR A 195 4.47 -4.17 -5.07
CA TYR A 195 4.18 -2.95 -5.79
C TYR A 195 4.67 -1.77 -4.99
N ILE A 196 5.30 -0.81 -5.66
CA ILE A 196 5.98 0.31 -5.01
C ILE A 196 5.67 1.59 -5.78
N THR A 197 5.40 2.67 -5.08
CA THR A 197 5.45 4.02 -5.66
C THR A 197 6.91 4.45 -5.78
N SER A 198 7.48 4.36 -6.97
CA SER A 198 8.86 4.80 -7.25
C SER A 198 8.87 6.29 -7.56
N SER A 199 9.59 7.07 -6.76
CA SER A 199 9.76 8.52 -6.91
C SER A 199 11.12 8.91 -7.50
N GLN A 200 11.83 7.96 -8.13
CA GLN A 200 13.14 8.20 -8.74
C GLN A 200 13.05 8.94 -10.08
N ASN A 201 11.90 8.89 -10.74
CA ASN A 201 11.71 9.58 -12.01
C ASN A 201 11.58 11.07 -11.78
N VAL A 202 12.41 11.86 -12.44
CA VAL A 202 12.42 13.33 -12.35
C VAL A 202 12.27 13.91 -13.76
N VAL A 203 11.24 14.73 -13.95
CA VAL A 203 10.97 15.45 -15.21
C VAL A 203 10.97 16.94 -14.92
N ASN A 204 11.81 17.70 -15.63
CA ASN A 204 11.95 19.13 -15.43
C ASN A 204 12.22 19.56 -13.97
N GLY A 205 13.01 18.75 -13.23
CA GLY A 205 13.33 19.01 -11.82
C GLY A 205 12.22 18.60 -10.83
N LEU A 206 11.09 18.08 -11.30
CA LEU A 206 9.99 17.60 -10.47
C LEU A 206 9.99 16.08 -10.40
N SER A 207 9.76 15.53 -9.23
CA SER A 207 9.55 14.09 -9.06
C SER A 207 8.23 13.70 -9.72
N CYS A 208 8.28 12.70 -10.62
CA CYS A 208 7.11 12.14 -11.29
C CYS A 208 6.98 10.66 -10.89
N PRO A 209 6.37 10.37 -9.73
CA PRO A 209 6.20 9.03 -9.22
C PRO A 209 5.43 8.12 -10.17
N ARG A 210 5.83 6.86 -10.17
CA ARG A 210 5.22 5.80 -10.97
C ARG A 210 5.07 4.53 -10.15
N THR A 211 4.07 3.73 -10.46
CA THR A 211 3.89 2.41 -9.87
C THR A 211 4.76 1.39 -10.58
N VAL A 212 5.53 0.65 -9.81
CA VAL A 212 6.45 -0.39 -10.28
C VAL A 212 6.24 -1.69 -9.52
N VAL A 213 6.74 -2.80 -10.04
CA VAL A 213 6.71 -4.11 -9.39
C VAL A 213 8.11 -4.70 -9.27
N ILE A 214 8.40 -5.32 -8.13
CA ILE A 214 9.50 -6.26 -7.91
C ILE A 214 8.92 -7.62 -7.51
N ARG A 215 9.66 -8.70 -7.77
CA ARG A 215 9.15 -10.07 -7.65
C ARG A 215 10.08 -10.94 -6.81
N SER A 216 9.48 -11.86 -6.06
CA SER A 216 10.16 -12.95 -5.39
C SER A 216 9.54 -14.28 -5.79
N PHE A 217 10.39 -15.29 -6.03
CA PHE A 217 9.98 -16.65 -6.38
C PHE A 217 10.39 -17.70 -5.33
N ASP A 218 10.93 -17.24 -4.21
CA ASP A 218 11.50 -18.06 -3.14
C ASP A 218 10.93 -17.69 -1.75
N GLY A 219 9.67 -17.26 -1.71
CA GLY A 219 9.00 -16.93 -0.46
C GLY A 219 9.49 -15.65 0.20
N GLY A 220 9.99 -14.70 -0.59
CA GLY A 220 10.45 -13.39 -0.12
C GLY A 220 11.95 -13.34 0.23
N GLU A 221 12.73 -14.43 0.01
CA GLU A 221 14.14 -14.44 0.33
C GLU A 221 14.96 -13.57 -0.62
N THR A 222 14.76 -13.73 -1.92
CA THR A 222 15.37 -12.86 -2.93
C THR A 222 14.34 -12.13 -3.77
N TRP A 223 14.73 -10.98 -4.30
CA TRP A 223 13.83 -10.12 -5.07
C TRP A 223 14.50 -9.71 -6.39
N GLN A 224 13.76 -9.83 -7.48
CA GLN A 224 14.14 -9.39 -8.81
C GLN A 224 13.49 -8.02 -9.11
N GLY A 225 14.07 -7.28 -10.05
CA GLY A 225 13.61 -5.92 -10.38
C GLY A 225 14.13 -4.85 -9.42
N LYS A 226 14.93 -5.23 -8.43
CA LYS A 226 15.63 -4.33 -7.54
C LYS A 226 16.89 -3.80 -8.22
N SER A 227 16.79 -2.77 -8.98
CA SER A 227 17.99 -2.13 -9.54
C SER A 227 18.60 -1.16 -8.54
N GLU A 228 19.92 -1.19 -8.42
CA GLU A 228 20.65 -0.16 -7.65
C GLU A 228 20.63 1.20 -8.37
N CYS A 229 20.36 1.18 -9.67
CA CYS A 229 20.37 2.37 -10.54
C CYS A 229 19.00 2.73 -11.11
N GLY A 230 17.93 2.07 -10.66
CA GLY A 230 16.59 2.23 -11.19
C GLY A 230 15.96 0.90 -11.60
N ILE A 231 14.67 0.94 -11.82
CA ILE A 231 13.87 -0.21 -12.23
C ILE A 231 13.85 -0.24 -13.75
N GLY A 232 14.00 -1.42 -14.34
CA GLY A 232 13.87 -1.62 -15.78
C GLY A 232 12.48 -1.21 -16.29
N ASP A 233 12.38 -0.79 -17.53
CA ASP A 233 11.12 -0.28 -18.11
C ASP A 233 10.00 -1.32 -18.09
N ASN A 234 10.33 -2.61 -18.13
CA ASN A 234 9.38 -3.72 -18.10
C ASN A 234 8.74 -3.96 -16.73
N GLU A 235 9.23 -3.29 -15.69
CA GLU A 235 8.72 -3.39 -14.31
C GLU A 235 7.79 -2.24 -13.95
N ILE A 236 7.61 -1.28 -14.86
CA ILE A 236 6.69 -0.17 -14.68
C ILE A 236 5.26 -0.63 -14.99
N ILE A 237 4.37 -0.54 -14.01
CA ILE A 237 2.94 -0.86 -14.16
C ILE A 237 2.17 0.36 -14.66
N SER A 238 2.36 1.51 -14.03
CA SER A 238 1.64 2.71 -14.38
C SER A 238 2.48 3.95 -14.17
N TYR A 239 2.38 4.88 -15.12
CA TYR A 239 2.87 6.24 -14.95
C TYR A 239 2.04 7.21 -15.78
N THR A 240 1.94 8.44 -15.32
CA THR A 240 1.36 9.54 -16.08
C THR A 240 2.47 10.36 -16.68
N LYS A 241 2.51 10.41 -18.02
CA LYS A 241 3.40 11.32 -18.74
C LYS A 241 2.72 12.68 -18.81
N ASP A 242 3.22 13.61 -18.03
CA ASP A 242 2.85 15.03 -18.12
C ASP A 242 4.11 15.86 -18.15
N ASP A 243 4.14 16.90 -18.97
CA ASP A 243 5.29 17.80 -19.08
C ASP A 243 5.49 18.66 -17.83
N ARG A 244 4.53 18.64 -16.91
CA ARG A 244 4.55 19.43 -15.67
C ARG A 244 4.73 18.59 -14.44
N PHE A 245 3.84 17.62 -14.22
CA PHE A 245 3.83 16.75 -13.06
C PHE A 245 2.90 15.56 -13.30
N GLY A 246 3.35 14.38 -12.99
CA GLY A 246 2.52 13.17 -12.99
C GLY A 246 2.82 12.35 -11.74
N TYR A 247 1.79 11.80 -11.12
CA TYR A 247 1.87 10.92 -9.97
C TYR A 247 0.97 9.70 -10.20
N ASP A 248 1.54 8.52 -10.13
CA ASP A 248 0.83 7.24 -10.11
C ASP A 248 1.38 6.45 -8.92
N GLY A 249 0.65 6.39 -7.82
CA GLY A 249 1.14 5.80 -6.59
C GLY A 249 0.06 5.16 -5.73
N MET A 250 0.42 4.84 -4.49
CA MET A 250 -0.42 4.14 -3.51
C MET A 250 -1.06 2.86 -4.08
N PRO A 251 -0.26 1.94 -4.67
CA PRO A 251 -0.79 0.75 -5.29
C PRO A 251 -1.35 -0.21 -4.25
N THR A 252 -2.50 -0.81 -4.54
CA THR A 252 -2.97 -2.01 -3.87
C THR A 252 -3.59 -2.95 -4.89
N ALA A 253 -3.36 -4.25 -4.78
CA ALA A 253 -3.78 -5.21 -5.78
C ALA A 253 -4.48 -6.42 -5.17
N VAL A 254 -5.40 -7.00 -5.94
CA VAL A 254 -6.10 -8.24 -5.63
C VAL A 254 -6.08 -9.17 -6.82
N LEU A 255 -6.00 -10.48 -6.55
CA LEU A 255 -6.16 -11.53 -7.54
C LEU A 255 -7.64 -11.85 -7.68
N LEU A 256 -8.15 -11.85 -8.93
CA LEU A 256 -9.52 -12.25 -9.23
C LEU A 256 -9.62 -13.77 -9.47
N GLN A 257 -10.86 -14.27 -9.57
CA GLN A 257 -11.11 -15.72 -9.78
C GLN A 257 -10.63 -16.22 -11.14
N ASP A 258 -10.61 -15.35 -12.14
CA ASP A 258 -10.11 -15.66 -13.49
C ASP A 258 -8.57 -15.60 -13.60
N GLY A 259 -7.88 -15.41 -12.48
CA GLY A 259 -6.41 -15.28 -12.41
C GLY A 259 -5.89 -13.91 -12.83
N SER A 260 -6.75 -12.99 -13.26
CA SER A 260 -6.31 -11.62 -13.54
C SER A 260 -6.04 -10.86 -12.23
N ILE A 261 -5.18 -9.85 -12.32
CA ILE A 261 -4.84 -8.98 -11.21
C ILE A 261 -5.46 -7.61 -11.47
N VAL A 262 -6.16 -7.09 -10.48
CA VAL A 262 -6.69 -5.73 -10.47
C VAL A 262 -5.95 -4.92 -9.42
N MET A 263 -5.51 -3.75 -9.80
CA MET A 263 -4.80 -2.80 -8.94
C MET A 263 -5.54 -1.48 -8.90
N SER A 264 -5.68 -0.91 -7.71
CA SER A 264 -6.02 0.51 -7.56
C SER A 264 -4.76 1.32 -7.35
N ILE A 265 -4.74 2.50 -7.92
CA ILE A 265 -3.70 3.51 -7.76
C ILE A 265 -4.32 4.88 -7.56
N GLU A 266 -3.62 5.74 -6.87
CA GLU A 266 -3.89 7.16 -6.81
C GLU A 266 -3.19 7.84 -7.98
N VAL A 267 -3.94 8.63 -8.74
CA VAL A 267 -3.39 9.38 -9.87
C VAL A 267 -3.60 10.87 -9.67
N TRP A 268 -2.54 11.60 -9.86
CA TRP A 268 -2.58 13.05 -9.89
C TRP A 268 -1.85 13.56 -11.13
N SER A 269 -2.55 14.38 -11.93
CA SER A 269 -1.98 14.98 -13.13
C SER A 269 -2.63 16.34 -13.35
N GLY A 270 -1.80 17.36 -13.48
CA GLY A 270 -2.27 18.73 -13.75
C GLY A 270 -3.01 18.89 -15.09
N LYS A 271 -2.98 17.87 -15.95
CA LYS A 271 -3.65 17.88 -17.25
C LYS A 271 -5.04 17.24 -17.25
N TYR A 272 -5.22 16.20 -16.46
CA TYR A 272 -6.43 15.37 -16.53
C TYR A 272 -7.33 15.50 -15.29
N VAL A 273 -6.75 15.83 -14.14
CA VAL A 273 -7.47 15.88 -12.88
C VAL A 273 -6.87 17.01 -12.04
N VAL A 274 -7.72 17.90 -11.58
CA VAL A 274 -7.33 18.98 -10.66
C VAL A 274 -7.03 18.41 -9.26
N ASP A 275 -7.59 17.22 -8.96
CA ASP A 275 -7.52 16.54 -7.68
C ASP A 275 -7.09 15.09 -7.85
N GLN A 276 -6.64 14.49 -6.76
CA GLN A 276 -6.28 13.07 -6.69
C GLN A 276 -7.49 12.19 -7.01
N THR A 277 -7.29 11.17 -7.84
CA THR A 277 -8.38 10.31 -8.30
C THR A 277 -7.97 8.84 -8.22
N PRO A 278 -8.80 7.99 -7.62
CA PRO A 278 -8.62 6.54 -7.70
C PRO A 278 -8.78 6.03 -9.13
N MET A 279 -7.74 5.35 -9.61
CA MET A 279 -7.73 4.68 -10.92
C MET A 279 -7.58 3.19 -10.75
N ILE A 280 -8.11 2.44 -11.72
CA ILE A 280 -8.00 0.99 -11.78
C ILE A 280 -7.12 0.60 -12.98
N VAL A 281 -6.18 -0.31 -12.71
CA VAL A 281 -5.33 -0.95 -13.71
C VAL A 281 -5.55 -2.46 -13.61
N ARG A 282 -5.60 -3.16 -14.73
CA ARG A 282 -5.79 -4.61 -14.78
C ARG A 282 -4.78 -5.26 -15.70
N THR A 283 -4.31 -6.44 -15.32
CA THR A 283 -3.54 -7.34 -16.18
C THR A 283 -4.20 -8.72 -16.20
N SER A 284 -4.07 -9.45 -17.31
CA SER A 284 -4.48 -10.85 -17.36
C SER A 284 -3.49 -11.74 -16.61
N ALA A 285 -3.89 -12.98 -16.33
CA ALA A 285 -2.99 -14.00 -15.76
C ALA A 285 -1.78 -14.27 -16.66
N GLU A 286 -1.97 -14.22 -17.98
CA GLU A 286 -0.93 -14.45 -18.97
C GLU A 286 0.07 -13.29 -19.05
N GLU A 287 -0.46 -12.06 -19.11
CA GLU A 287 0.39 -10.85 -19.18
C GLU A 287 1.17 -10.61 -17.89
N ASN A 288 0.55 -10.86 -16.74
CA ASN A 288 1.17 -10.75 -15.40
C ASN A 288 2.08 -9.52 -15.24
N TRP A 289 1.62 -8.35 -15.70
CA TRP A 289 2.37 -7.09 -15.73
C TRP A 289 3.62 -7.07 -16.64
N HIS A 290 3.85 -8.10 -17.46
CA HIS A 290 4.92 -8.08 -18.45
C HIS A 290 4.53 -7.18 -19.62
N LEU A 291 5.02 -5.96 -19.59
CA LEU A 291 4.73 -4.96 -20.61
C LEU A 291 5.72 -5.01 -21.76
N ASP A 292 5.21 -4.81 -22.98
CA ASP A 292 6.04 -4.45 -24.10
C ASP A 292 6.58 -3.01 -23.91
N THR A 293 7.86 -2.92 -23.53
CA THR A 293 8.58 -1.66 -23.32
C THR A 293 8.48 -0.73 -24.52
N ALA A 294 8.48 -1.29 -25.74
CA ALA A 294 8.34 -0.53 -26.96
C ALA A 294 6.96 0.12 -27.09
N ARG A 295 5.94 -0.46 -26.49
CA ARG A 295 4.58 0.10 -26.44
C ARG A 295 4.49 1.27 -25.46
N LEU A 296 5.15 1.18 -24.30
CA LEU A 296 5.27 2.26 -23.32
C LEU A 296 5.89 3.52 -23.92
N LEU A 297 7.02 3.36 -24.60
CA LEU A 297 7.78 4.46 -25.15
C LEU A 297 7.07 5.14 -26.32
N ARG A 298 6.31 4.38 -27.14
CA ARG A 298 5.66 4.91 -28.35
C ARG A 298 4.42 5.75 -28.06
N HIS A 299 3.67 5.43 -27.02
CA HIS A 299 2.34 6.02 -26.82
C HIS A 299 2.27 7.12 -25.77
N GLY A 300 3.35 7.36 -25.03
CA GLY A 300 3.42 8.47 -24.06
C GLY A 300 2.26 8.53 -23.06
N GLY A 301 1.58 7.41 -22.91
CA GLY A 301 0.41 7.23 -22.07
C GLY A 301 0.68 6.29 -20.90
N PRO A 302 -0.35 6.01 -20.08
CA PRO A 302 -0.23 5.00 -19.04
C PRO A 302 0.25 3.70 -19.65
N ALA A 303 1.13 3.01 -18.93
CA ALA A 303 1.70 1.73 -19.34
C ALA A 303 0.62 0.73 -19.74
N TYR A 304 -0.52 0.79 -19.08
CA TYR A 304 -1.71 0.07 -19.45
C TYR A 304 -2.75 1.02 -20.04
N PRO A 305 -3.13 0.83 -21.32
CA PRO A 305 -4.19 1.62 -21.95
C PRO A 305 -5.56 1.47 -21.29
N GLN A 306 -5.63 0.61 -20.28
CA GLN A 306 -6.85 0.30 -19.54
C GLN A 306 -6.93 1.01 -18.17
N LYS A 307 -6.00 1.91 -17.84
CA LYS A 307 -6.16 2.74 -16.65
C LYS A 307 -7.45 3.54 -16.76
N LYS A 308 -8.43 3.20 -15.91
CA LYS A 308 -9.73 3.85 -15.89
C LYS A 308 -9.99 4.44 -14.53
N GLN A 309 -10.60 5.61 -14.51
CA GLN A 309 -11.14 6.17 -13.28
C GLN A 309 -12.14 5.19 -12.67
N ALA A 310 -12.00 4.89 -11.38
CA ALA A 310 -12.84 3.95 -10.66
C ALA A 310 -14.30 4.40 -10.65
N ASN A 311 -14.51 5.70 -10.42
CA ASN A 311 -15.80 6.36 -10.52
C ASN A 311 -15.55 7.84 -10.88
N LYS A 312 -16.28 8.37 -11.89
CA LYS A 312 -16.13 9.75 -12.36
C LYS A 312 -16.50 10.81 -11.31
N ASP A 313 -17.31 10.43 -10.32
CA ASP A 313 -17.80 11.31 -9.27
C ASP A 313 -16.98 11.17 -7.97
N LEU A 314 -15.97 10.29 -7.95
CA LEU A 314 -15.09 10.05 -6.82
C LEU A 314 -13.78 10.83 -6.99
N ILE A 315 -13.61 11.84 -6.16
CA ILE A 315 -12.35 12.55 -5.96
C ILE A 315 -11.78 12.06 -4.63
N GLY A 316 -10.55 11.55 -4.64
CA GLY A 316 -10.00 11.00 -3.42
C GLY A 316 -8.60 10.43 -3.57
N TYR A 317 -8.00 10.13 -2.45
CA TYR A 317 -6.64 9.60 -2.30
C TYR A 317 -6.63 8.36 -1.44
N GLY A 318 -5.49 7.67 -1.44
CA GLY A 318 -5.28 6.47 -0.64
C GLY A 318 -6.22 5.32 -1.00
N PRO A 319 -6.41 4.97 -2.29
CA PRO A 319 -7.28 3.87 -2.65
C PRO A 319 -6.74 2.55 -2.11
N TYR A 320 -7.63 1.70 -1.62
CA TYR A 320 -7.30 0.37 -1.12
C TYR A 320 -8.31 -0.65 -1.64
N LEU A 321 -7.80 -1.73 -2.21
CA LEU A 321 -8.62 -2.85 -2.68
C LEU A 321 -8.64 -3.97 -1.64
N SER A 322 -9.82 -4.54 -1.46
CA SER A 322 -10.00 -5.76 -0.69
C SER A 322 -10.95 -6.68 -1.45
N ARG A 323 -10.62 -7.97 -1.49
CA ARG A 323 -11.49 -8.99 -2.08
C ARG A 323 -12.27 -9.68 -0.99
N LEU A 324 -13.57 -9.78 -1.16
CA LEU A 324 -14.46 -10.50 -0.27
C LEU A 324 -14.43 -12.01 -0.57
N PRO A 325 -14.70 -12.87 0.42
CA PRO A 325 -14.79 -14.32 0.22
C PRO A 325 -15.84 -14.72 -0.85
N SER A 326 -16.88 -13.92 -1.02
CA SER A 326 -17.93 -14.08 -2.05
C SER A 326 -17.45 -13.77 -3.47
N GLY A 327 -16.27 -13.15 -3.62
CA GLY A 327 -15.62 -12.86 -4.89
C GLY A 327 -15.66 -11.40 -5.34
N GLU A 328 -16.49 -10.57 -4.72
CA GLU A 328 -16.55 -9.14 -5.01
C GLU A 328 -15.27 -8.43 -4.55
N THR A 329 -14.95 -7.36 -5.26
CA THR A 329 -13.82 -6.48 -4.90
C THR A 329 -14.36 -5.14 -4.41
N LEU A 330 -13.92 -4.75 -3.21
CA LEU A 330 -14.22 -3.45 -2.62
C LEU A 330 -13.08 -2.49 -2.89
N LEU A 331 -13.42 -1.27 -3.28
CA LEU A 331 -12.51 -0.13 -3.34
C LEU A 331 -12.86 0.82 -2.19
N LEU A 332 -11.92 1.03 -1.30
CA LEU A 332 -11.97 2.03 -0.23
C LEU A 332 -11.08 3.21 -0.63
N SER A 333 -11.50 4.42 -0.36
CA SER A 333 -10.71 5.63 -0.63
C SER A 333 -11.09 6.73 0.34
N ASN A 334 -10.12 7.55 0.72
CA ASN A 334 -10.38 8.81 1.41
C ASN A 334 -10.77 9.86 0.38
N GLY A 335 -11.96 10.43 0.47
CA GLY A 335 -12.34 11.41 -0.53
C GLY A 335 -13.74 11.94 -0.39
N LEU A 336 -14.13 12.75 -1.37
CA LEU A 336 -15.45 13.31 -1.51
C LEU A 336 -16.17 12.63 -2.69
N TYR A 337 -17.36 12.15 -2.44
CA TYR A 337 -18.26 11.73 -3.50
C TYR A 337 -19.10 12.92 -3.96
N GLN A 338 -18.94 13.31 -5.22
CA GLN A 338 -19.69 14.43 -5.82
C GLN A 338 -20.96 13.98 -6.54
N GLY A 339 -21.35 12.72 -6.37
CA GLY A 339 -22.61 12.19 -6.89
C GLY A 339 -23.83 12.88 -6.27
N ARG A 340 -24.81 13.19 -7.11
CA ARG A 340 -26.08 13.83 -6.72
C ARG A 340 -27.02 12.83 -6.07
#